data_841900998b9a60bd1fb1a17d320de3a7
#
_entry.id   841900998b9a60bd1fb1a17d320de3a7
#
_cell.length_a   1.000
_cell.length_b   1.000
_cell.length_c   1.000
_cell.angle_alpha   90.00
_cell.angle_beta   90.00
_cell.angle_gamma   90.00
#
_symmetry.space_group_name_H-M   'P 1'
#
loop_
_entity.id
_entity.type
_entity.pdbx_description
1 polymer ?
#
loop_
_entity_poly.entity_id
_entity_poly.type
_entity_poly.pdbx_seq_one_letter_code
_entity_poly.pdbx_strand_id
1 'polypeptide(L)'
;MRRSQTFEGCAAEAKTLEHMLKDLGAPNGALVVMDAGIATEANLIWLREHGYRYLVVSRERARQFEAETAIPIETAAGSTAHIQRVDDLDNKEVRLCYCHSEQREQKEQEISQRFCERFEAGLQKIADGLGKPRAEKRLGKLQERIGRLKANSQGIGQHYAIEPLPDESVKRRPG
;
A
#
# COMPACT_ATOMS: atom_id res chain seq x y z
N MET A 1 26.12 3.99 18.34
CA MET A 1 25.43 3.35 19.48
C MET A 1 23.97 3.10 19.07
N ARG A 2 23.45 1.89 19.24
CA ARG A 2 22.03 1.59 18.97
C ARG A 2 21.28 1.67 20.29
N ARG A 3 20.18 2.40 20.32
CA ARG A 3 19.25 2.45 21.46
C ARG A 3 17.89 2.00 20.98
N SER A 4 17.15 1.32 21.83
CA SER A 4 15.76 0.93 21.61
C SER A 4 14.94 1.36 22.82
N GLN A 5 13.70 1.77 22.58
CA GLN A 5 12.75 2.12 23.62
C GLN A 5 11.45 1.36 23.36
N THR A 6 10.87 0.83 24.39
CA THR A 6 9.59 0.11 24.34
C THR A 6 8.51 1.01 24.94
N PHE A 7 7.42 1.16 24.25
CA PHE A 7 6.24 1.88 24.69
C PHE A 7 5.11 0.91 24.99
N GLU A 8 4.14 1.33 25.79
CA GLU A 8 2.92 0.54 26.02
C GLU A 8 2.19 0.30 24.70
N GLY A 9 1.61 -0.90 24.53
CA GLY A 9 1.00 -1.32 23.27
C GLY A 9 -0.17 -0.46 22.75
N CYS A 10 -0.69 0.45 23.57
CA CYS A 10 -1.72 1.43 23.20
C CYS A 10 -1.15 2.82 22.90
N ALA A 11 0.17 3.03 22.97
CA ALA A 11 0.77 4.33 22.68
C ALA A 11 0.63 4.62 21.16
N ALA A 12 0.06 5.78 20.83
CA ALA A 12 0.02 6.24 19.44
C ALA A 12 1.44 6.58 18.99
N GLU A 13 1.97 5.88 17.97
CA GLU A 13 3.33 6.04 17.46
C GLU A 13 3.69 7.51 17.18
N ALA A 14 2.73 8.28 16.64
CA ALA A 14 2.93 9.70 16.38
C ALA A 14 3.27 10.54 17.62
N LYS A 15 2.88 10.11 18.82
CA LYS A 15 3.14 10.84 20.07
C LYS A 15 4.47 10.47 20.73
N THR A 16 5.14 9.44 20.24
CA THR A 16 6.38 8.93 20.84
C THR A 16 7.63 9.62 20.33
N LEU A 17 7.55 10.31 19.19
CA LEU A 17 8.71 10.91 18.50
C LEU A 17 9.46 11.90 19.39
N GLU A 18 8.76 12.87 19.94
CA GLU A 18 9.36 13.91 20.79
C GLU A 18 10.07 13.29 21.99
N HIS A 19 9.39 12.37 22.68
CA HIS A 19 9.94 11.70 23.85
C HIS A 19 11.22 10.92 23.50
N MET A 20 11.18 10.16 22.41
CA MET A 20 12.30 9.37 21.94
C MET A 20 13.51 10.24 21.56
N LEU A 21 13.30 11.35 20.87
CA LEU A 21 14.40 12.25 20.47
C LEU A 21 15.02 12.97 21.66
N LYS A 22 14.22 13.37 22.65
CA LYS A 22 14.74 13.95 23.91
C LYS A 22 15.57 12.94 24.68
N ASP A 23 15.09 11.71 24.84
CA ASP A 23 15.83 10.66 25.55
C ASP A 23 17.13 10.23 24.86
N LEU A 24 17.14 10.30 23.52
CA LEU A 24 18.34 10.03 22.74
C LEU A 24 19.40 11.12 22.89
N GLY A 25 19.02 12.31 23.33
CA GLY A 25 19.91 13.49 23.34
C GLY A 25 20.39 13.81 21.93
N ALA A 26 19.53 13.71 20.94
CA ALA A 26 19.91 13.92 19.55
C ALA A 26 20.43 15.35 19.33
N PRO A 27 21.60 15.53 18.68
CA PRO A 27 22.17 16.85 18.48
C PRO A 27 21.32 17.69 17.51
N ASN A 28 21.41 19.02 17.68
CA ASN A 28 20.75 19.95 16.77
C ASN A 28 21.24 19.71 15.33
N GLY A 29 20.34 19.75 14.35
CA GLY A 29 20.62 19.45 12.94
C GLY A 29 20.71 17.96 12.60
N ALA A 30 20.45 17.06 13.55
CA ALA A 30 20.38 15.63 13.27
C ALA A 30 19.28 15.32 12.23
N LEU A 31 19.57 14.32 11.37
CA LEU A 31 18.60 13.84 10.39
C LEU A 31 17.72 12.76 11.01
N VAL A 32 16.43 12.99 11.05
CA VAL A 32 15.40 12.03 11.48
C VAL A 32 14.79 11.39 10.26
N VAL A 33 14.91 10.07 10.14
CA VAL A 33 14.27 9.27 9.08
C VAL A 33 13.09 8.52 9.69
N MET A 34 11.91 8.70 9.14
CA MET A 34 10.70 8.08 9.67
C MET A 34 9.72 7.70 8.55
N ASP A 35 8.81 6.80 8.85
CA ASP A 35 7.75 6.42 7.93
C ASP A 35 6.57 7.41 7.96
N ALA A 36 5.62 7.20 7.06
CA ALA A 36 4.43 8.06 6.95
C ALA A 36 3.48 7.93 8.16
N GLY A 37 3.61 6.90 8.99
CA GLY A 37 2.79 6.71 10.19
C GLY A 37 3.14 7.72 11.28
N ILE A 38 4.43 7.98 11.45
CA ILE A 38 4.97 8.91 12.45
C ILE A 38 5.00 10.35 11.92
N ALA A 39 5.09 10.54 10.60
CA ALA A 39 5.20 11.84 9.92
C ALA A 39 3.87 12.62 9.91
N THR A 40 3.33 12.92 11.08
CA THR A 40 2.18 13.80 11.22
C THR A 40 2.59 15.25 11.08
N GLU A 41 1.67 16.11 10.66
CA GLU A 41 1.94 17.56 10.54
C GLU A 41 2.50 18.13 11.85
N ALA A 42 1.93 17.76 12.99
CA ALA A 42 2.42 18.19 14.30
C ALA A 42 3.88 17.78 14.55
N ASN A 43 4.26 16.55 14.19
CA ASN A 43 5.63 16.07 14.34
C ASN A 43 6.60 16.79 13.39
N LEU A 44 6.17 17.08 12.16
CA LEU A 44 7.01 17.83 11.20
C LEU A 44 7.23 19.28 11.64
N ILE A 45 6.20 19.94 12.18
CA ILE A 45 6.32 21.28 12.77
C ILE A 45 7.29 21.23 13.95
N TRP A 46 7.09 20.28 14.88
CA TRP A 46 7.94 20.14 16.06
C TRP A 46 9.42 19.92 15.69
N LEU A 47 9.71 19.07 14.71
CA LEU A 47 11.07 18.83 14.22
C LEU A 47 11.72 20.11 13.68
N ARG A 48 10.98 20.89 12.90
CA ARG A 48 11.46 22.18 12.36
C ARG A 48 11.77 23.18 13.47
N GLU A 49 10.86 23.34 14.41
CA GLU A 49 11.02 24.26 15.56
C GLU A 49 12.22 23.90 16.44
N HIS A 50 12.57 22.60 16.51
CA HIS A 50 13.71 22.11 17.28
C HIS A 50 14.99 21.94 16.45
N GLY A 51 15.00 22.44 15.20
CA GLY A 51 16.17 22.46 14.35
C GLY A 51 16.60 21.08 13.81
N TYR A 52 15.72 20.07 13.80
CA TYR A 52 15.99 18.79 13.20
C TYR A 52 15.75 18.81 11.69
N ARG A 53 16.57 18.08 10.95
CA ARG A 53 16.29 17.74 9.56
C ARG A 53 15.50 16.45 9.51
N TYR A 54 14.64 16.27 8.52
CA TYR A 54 13.88 15.04 8.38
C TYR A 54 13.81 14.52 6.95
N LEU A 55 13.68 13.21 6.83
CA LEU A 55 13.35 12.50 5.60
C LEU A 55 12.16 11.59 5.88
N VAL A 56 11.06 11.79 5.15
CA VAL A 56 9.81 11.05 5.37
C VAL A 56 9.23 10.59 4.04
N VAL A 57 8.53 9.47 4.09
CA VAL A 57 7.73 9.02 2.95
C VAL A 57 6.39 9.74 2.99
N SER A 58 6.09 10.54 1.96
CA SER A 58 4.78 11.19 1.83
C SER A 58 3.68 10.15 1.56
N ARG A 59 2.50 10.39 2.12
CA ARG A 59 1.28 9.63 1.78
C ARG A 59 0.67 10.09 0.46
N GLU A 60 1.08 11.24 -0.03
CA GLU A 60 0.67 11.72 -1.33
C GLU A 60 1.29 10.85 -2.41
N ARG A 61 0.46 10.34 -3.29
CA ARG A 61 0.93 9.56 -4.43
C ARG A 61 1.38 10.52 -5.52
N ALA A 62 2.59 10.34 -6.01
CA ALA A 62 3.06 11.02 -7.19
C ALA A 62 2.09 10.75 -8.35
N ARG A 63 1.53 11.80 -8.92
CA ARG A 63 0.60 11.69 -10.05
C ARG A 63 1.33 11.57 -11.38
N GLN A 64 2.55 12.10 -11.46
CA GLN A 64 3.39 12.06 -12.66
C GLN A 64 4.85 11.93 -12.22
N PHE A 65 5.48 10.86 -12.68
CA PHE A 65 6.93 10.68 -12.58
C PHE A 65 7.51 10.85 -13.97
N GLU A 66 8.43 11.77 -14.13
CA GLU A 66 9.10 12.07 -15.38
C GLU A 66 10.49 11.43 -15.37
N ALA A 67 10.63 10.30 -16.04
CA ALA A 67 11.88 9.55 -16.07
C ALA A 67 13.04 10.36 -16.68
N GLU A 68 12.75 11.25 -17.61
CA GLU A 68 13.74 12.07 -18.32
C GLU A 68 14.43 13.09 -17.41
N THR A 69 13.74 13.57 -16.38
CA THR A 69 14.27 14.54 -15.40
C THR A 69 14.80 13.88 -14.12
N ALA A 70 14.62 12.57 -14.00
CA ALA A 70 15.02 11.82 -12.83
C ALA A 70 16.52 11.48 -12.83
N ILE A 71 17.13 11.58 -11.66
CA ILE A 71 18.55 11.25 -11.45
C ILE A 71 18.65 9.80 -10.98
N PRO A 72 19.43 8.94 -11.66
CA PRO A 72 19.67 7.58 -11.20
C PRO A 72 20.58 7.58 -9.96
N ILE A 73 20.21 6.81 -8.95
CA ILE A 73 20.98 6.60 -7.73
C ILE A 73 21.16 5.09 -7.53
N GLU A 74 22.39 4.66 -7.35
CA GLU A 74 22.68 3.28 -6.99
C GLU A 74 22.37 3.07 -5.50
N THR A 75 21.57 2.05 -5.22
CA THR A 75 21.22 1.67 -3.85
C THR A 75 22.32 0.78 -3.24
N ALA A 76 22.38 0.70 -1.92
CA ALA A 76 23.30 -0.18 -1.21
C ALA A 76 23.13 -1.68 -1.59
N ALA A 77 22.01 -2.05 -2.17
CA ALA A 77 21.72 -3.39 -2.66
C ALA A 77 22.16 -3.62 -4.12
N GLY A 78 22.82 -2.65 -4.76
CA GLY A 78 23.26 -2.71 -6.15
C GLY A 78 22.14 -2.56 -7.18
N SER A 79 20.98 -2.07 -6.79
CA SER A 79 19.88 -1.76 -7.71
C SER A 79 19.81 -0.25 -7.97
N THR A 80 19.27 0.13 -9.13
CA THR A 80 19.09 1.54 -9.47
C THR A 80 17.71 2.03 -9.00
N ALA A 81 17.69 3.19 -8.36
CA ALA A 81 16.49 3.97 -8.10
C ALA A 81 16.60 5.31 -8.82
N HIS A 82 15.50 5.81 -9.32
CA HIS A 82 15.41 7.09 -10.00
C HIS A 82 14.72 8.09 -9.09
N ILE A 83 15.37 9.23 -8.84
CA ILE A 83 14.83 10.28 -7.98
C ILE A 83 14.58 11.52 -8.83
N GLN A 84 13.34 11.94 -8.87
CA GLN A 84 12.91 13.19 -9.46
C GLN A 84 12.65 14.22 -8.36
N ARG A 85 13.35 15.34 -8.40
CA ARG A 85 13.07 16.47 -7.49
C ARG A 85 11.87 17.23 -8.03
N VAL A 86 10.90 17.49 -7.16
CA VAL A 86 9.75 18.35 -7.44
C VAL A 86 9.88 19.60 -6.59
N ASP A 87 9.87 20.75 -7.20
CA ASP A 87 9.87 22.01 -6.46
C ASP A 87 8.46 22.26 -5.92
N ASP A 88 8.32 22.27 -4.60
CA ASP A 88 7.11 22.72 -3.95
C ASP A 88 7.06 24.24 -4.03
N LEU A 89 6.10 24.76 -4.78
CA LEU A 89 5.93 26.20 -5.00
C LEU A 89 5.49 26.91 -3.71
N ASP A 90 4.84 26.20 -2.81
CA ASP A 90 4.27 26.77 -1.59
C ASP A 90 5.23 26.72 -0.39
N ASN A 91 6.21 25.82 -0.40
CA ASN A 91 7.13 25.64 0.72
C ASN A 91 8.58 25.47 0.28
N LYS A 92 9.32 26.56 0.25
CA LYS A 92 10.75 26.58 -0.17
C LYS A 92 11.69 25.82 0.79
N GLU A 93 11.26 25.52 1.99
CA GLU A 93 12.06 24.82 3.00
C GLU A 93 11.94 23.29 2.89
N VAL A 94 10.86 22.79 2.29
CA VAL A 94 10.60 21.37 2.09
C VAL A 94 10.92 20.98 0.66
N ARG A 95 11.75 19.96 0.49
CA ARG A 95 12.05 19.39 -0.82
C ARG A 95 11.26 18.09 -0.99
N LEU A 96 10.40 18.08 -1.99
CA LEU A 96 9.65 16.89 -2.38
C LEU A 96 10.45 16.15 -3.47
N CYS A 97 10.59 14.84 -3.29
CA CYS A 97 11.22 13.99 -4.28
C CYS A 97 10.31 12.79 -4.59
N TYR A 98 10.11 12.51 -5.87
CA TYR A 98 9.53 11.26 -6.31
C TYR A 98 10.64 10.24 -6.47
N CYS A 99 10.42 9.05 -5.94
CA CYS A 99 11.37 7.96 -6.02
C CYS A 99 10.72 6.79 -6.76
N HIS A 100 11.32 6.37 -7.86
CA HIS A 100 10.92 5.19 -8.62
C HIS A 100 12.03 4.15 -8.54
N SER A 101 11.69 2.90 -8.22
CA SER A 101 12.61 1.78 -8.18
C SER A 101 12.04 0.63 -8.98
N GLU A 102 12.71 0.24 -10.04
CA GLU A 102 12.31 -0.87 -10.91
C GLU A 102 12.17 -2.18 -10.12
N GLN A 103 13.09 -2.43 -9.19
CA GLN A 103 13.04 -3.62 -8.33
C GLN A 103 11.80 -3.63 -7.45
N ARG A 104 11.37 -2.48 -6.93
CA ARG A 104 10.16 -2.38 -6.13
C ARG A 104 8.92 -2.56 -6.98
N GLU A 105 8.90 -1.93 -8.15
CA GLU A 105 7.80 -2.08 -9.12
C GLU A 105 7.62 -3.54 -9.51
N GLN A 106 8.70 -4.24 -9.86
CA GLN A 106 8.67 -5.65 -10.21
C GLN A 106 8.12 -6.50 -9.05
N LYS A 107 8.55 -6.25 -7.81
CA LYS A 107 8.00 -6.95 -6.64
C LYS A 107 6.51 -6.67 -6.43
N GLU A 108 6.08 -5.44 -6.61
CA GLU A 108 4.66 -5.07 -6.48
C GLU A 108 3.82 -5.73 -7.58
N GLN A 109 4.34 -5.81 -8.82
CA GLN A 109 3.71 -6.54 -9.92
C GLN A 109 3.60 -8.05 -9.63
N GLU A 110 4.67 -8.68 -9.15
CA GLU A 110 4.65 -10.10 -8.77
C GLU A 110 3.64 -10.39 -7.64
N ILE A 111 3.57 -9.50 -6.65
CA ILE A 111 2.59 -9.60 -5.55
C ILE A 111 1.17 -9.47 -6.10
N SER A 112 0.93 -8.48 -6.94
CA SER A 112 -0.37 -8.23 -7.57
C SER A 112 -0.80 -9.43 -8.42
N GLN A 113 0.12 -9.97 -9.23
CA GLN A 113 -0.14 -11.15 -10.06
C GLN A 113 -0.53 -12.37 -9.20
N ARG A 114 0.18 -12.65 -8.10
CA ARG A 114 -0.19 -13.75 -7.19
C ARG A 114 -1.58 -13.59 -6.59
N PHE A 115 -1.99 -12.35 -6.30
CA PHE A 115 -3.36 -12.10 -5.82
C PHE A 115 -4.39 -12.30 -6.92
N CYS A 116 -4.12 -11.88 -8.16
CA CYS A 116 -4.96 -12.15 -9.31
C CYS A 116 -5.15 -13.66 -9.52
N GLU A 117 -4.05 -14.42 -9.61
CA GLU A 117 -4.07 -15.88 -9.79
C GLU A 117 -4.87 -16.59 -8.69
N ARG A 118 -4.67 -16.17 -7.43
CA ARG A 118 -5.44 -16.72 -6.29
C ARG A 118 -6.92 -16.39 -6.39
N PHE A 119 -7.27 -15.20 -6.81
CA PHE A 119 -8.64 -14.76 -6.98
C PHE A 119 -9.32 -15.54 -8.13
N GLU A 120 -8.65 -15.66 -9.27
CA GLU A 120 -9.14 -16.42 -10.43
C GLU A 120 -9.30 -17.90 -10.12
N ALA A 121 -8.33 -18.51 -9.42
CA ALA A 121 -8.46 -19.88 -8.94
C ALA A 121 -9.65 -20.05 -7.98
N GLY A 122 -9.95 -19.04 -7.18
CA GLY A 122 -11.13 -19.01 -6.33
C GLY A 122 -12.44 -18.96 -7.12
N LEU A 123 -12.49 -18.15 -8.18
CA LEU A 123 -13.63 -18.08 -9.11
C LEU A 123 -13.82 -19.41 -9.84
N GLN A 124 -12.72 -20.01 -10.34
CA GLN A 124 -12.77 -21.30 -11.02
C GLN A 124 -13.32 -22.40 -10.09
N LYS A 125 -12.90 -22.43 -8.82
CA LYS A 125 -13.46 -23.38 -7.83
C LYS A 125 -14.96 -23.18 -7.60
N ILE A 126 -15.46 -21.95 -7.67
CA ILE A 126 -16.89 -21.65 -7.59
C ILE A 126 -17.59 -22.20 -8.83
N ALA A 127 -17.04 -21.92 -10.02
CA ALA A 127 -17.59 -22.39 -11.31
C ALA A 127 -17.63 -23.92 -11.39
N ASP A 128 -16.53 -24.60 -11.08
CA ASP A 128 -16.44 -26.06 -11.05
C ASP A 128 -17.43 -26.68 -10.06
N GLY A 129 -17.66 -25.99 -8.95
CA GLY A 129 -18.64 -26.37 -7.95
C GLY A 129 -20.07 -26.38 -8.50
N LEU A 130 -20.42 -25.50 -9.43
CA LEU A 130 -21.77 -25.40 -10.00
C LEU A 130 -22.13 -26.58 -10.93
N GLY A 131 -21.14 -27.25 -11.53
CA GLY A 131 -21.31 -28.42 -12.36
C GLY A 131 -21.62 -29.71 -11.59
N LYS A 132 -21.52 -29.71 -10.26
CA LYS A 132 -21.73 -30.93 -9.46
C LYS A 132 -23.20 -31.26 -9.25
N PRO A 133 -23.62 -32.57 -9.16
CA PRO A 133 -25.01 -33.03 -9.02
C PRO A 133 -25.56 -32.53 -7.72
N ARG A 134 -25.49 -31.88 -6.93
CA ARG A 134 -26.05 -31.33 -5.66
C ARG A 134 -25.55 -29.93 -5.35
N ALA A 135 -25.08 -29.24 -6.39
CA ALA A 135 -24.58 -27.87 -6.22
C ALA A 135 -25.69 -26.90 -5.77
N GLU A 136 -25.36 -26.02 -4.87
CA GLU A 136 -26.24 -24.88 -4.55
C GLU A 136 -26.18 -23.87 -5.71
N LYS A 137 -27.26 -23.82 -6.49
CA LYS A 137 -27.37 -22.97 -7.68
C LYS A 137 -28.18 -21.68 -7.45
N ARG A 138 -28.59 -21.40 -6.20
CA ARG A 138 -29.34 -20.17 -5.89
C ARG A 138 -28.45 -18.94 -6.10
N LEU A 139 -28.91 -18.02 -6.91
CA LEU A 139 -28.17 -16.82 -7.29
C LEU A 139 -27.66 -16.03 -6.06
N GLY A 140 -28.50 -15.86 -5.03
CA GLY A 140 -28.10 -15.17 -3.82
C GLY A 140 -26.93 -15.83 -3.07
N LYS A 141 -26.89 -17.19 -3.02
CA LYS A 141 -25.77 -17.90 -2.41
C LYS A 141 -24.49 -17.81 -3.25
N LEU A 142 -24.64 -17.79 -4.57
CA LEU A 142 -23.51 -17.59 -5.47
C LEU A 142 -22.92 -16.18 -5.29
N GLN A 143 -23.78 -15.14 -5.27
CA GLN A 143 -23.37 -13.78 -5.04
C GLN A 143 -22.68 -13.59 -3.67
N GLU A 144 -23.17 -14.24 -2.61
CA GLU A 144 -22.54 -14.23 -1.30
C GLU A 144 -21.14 -14.83 -1.34
N ARG A 145 -20.95 -15.97 -2.02
CA ARG A 145 -19.62 -16.61 -2.17
C ARG A 145 -18.64 -15.74 -2.95
N ILE A 146 -19.11 -15.14 -4.05
CA ILE A 146 -18.31 -14.20 -4.85
C ILE A 146 -17.97 -12.96 -4.01
N GLY A 147 -18.92 -12.41 -3.25
CA GLY A 147 -18.70 -11.28 -2.36
C GLY A 147 -17.62 -11.55 -1.31
N ARG A 148 -17.66 -12.72 -0.66
CA ARG A 148 -16.62 -13.14 0.29
C ARG A 148 -15.25 -13.28 -0.39
N LEU A 149 -15.20 -13.84 -1.60
CA LEU A 149 -13.96 -13.96 -2.36
C LEU A 149 -13.39 -12.59 -2.71
N LYS A 150 -14.24 -11.65 -3.15
CA LYS A 150 -13.85 -10.25 -3.40
C LYS A 150 -13.33 -9.58 -2.13
N ALA A 151 -14.00 -9.72 -1.00
CA ALA A 151 -13.60 -9.13 0.27
C ALA A 151 -12.20 -9.61 0.72
N ASN A 152 -11.87 -10.88 0.46
CA ASN A 152 -10.59 -11.48 0.84
C ASN A 152 -9.47 -11.31 -0.21
N SER A 153 -9.71 -10.57 -1.29
CA SER A 153 -8.77 -10.44 -2.41
C SER A 153 -7.83 -9.23 -2.33
N GLN A 154 -7.76 -8.55 -1.18
CA GLN A 154 -6.93 -7.34 -0.98
C GLN A 154 -7.13 -6.27 -2.06
N GLY A 155 -8.37 -6.08 -2.49
CA GLY A 155 -8.72 -5.08 -3.49
C GLY A 155 -8.73 -5.57 -4.93
N ILE A 156 -8.10 -6.71 -5.25
CA ILE A 156 -8.08 -7.23 -6.62
C ILE A 156 -9.50 -7.49 -7.15
N GLY A 157 -10.39 -8.03 -6.34
CA GLY A 157 -11.75 -8.37 -6.74
C GLY A 157 -12.59 -7.20 -7.26
N GLN A 158 -12.24 -5.96 -6.94
CA GLN A 158 -12.93 -4.77 -7.46
C GLN A 158 -12.63 -4.50 -8.95
N HIS A 159 -11.52 -5.02 -9.46
CA HIS A 159 -11.15 -4.90 -10.88
C HIS A 159 -11.85 -5.93 -11.77
N TYR A 160 -12.60 -6.86 -11.18
CA TYR A 160 -13.33 -7.90 -11.92
C TYR A 160 -14.83 -7.60 -11.95
N ALA A 161 -15.38 -7.42 -13.16
CA ALA A 161 -16.81 -7.47 -13.40
C ALA A 161 -17.24 -8.95 -13.48
N ILE A 162 -18.04 -9.43 -12.53
CA ILE A 162 -18.48 -10.83 -12.47
C ILE A 162 -20.00 -10.83 -12.59
N GLU A 163 -20.48 -11.32 -13.70
CA GLU A 163 -21.90 -11.49 -13.95
C GLU A 163 -22.22 -12.99 -13.96
N PRO A 164 -23.00 -13.49 -12.99
CA PRO A 164 -23.48 -14.86 -13.04
C PRO A 164 -24.52 -14.99 -14.16
N LEU A 165 -24.18 -15.73 -15.19
CA LEU A 165 -25.12 -16.04 -16.26
C LEU A 165 -26.21 -16.98 -15.75
N PRO A 166 -27.48 -16.74 -16.05
CA PRO A 166 -28.55 -17.68 -15.75
C PRO A 166 -28.31 -18.98 -16.51
N ASP A 167 -28.48 -20.10 -15.82
CA ASP A 167 -28.38 -21.42 -16.44
C ASP A 167 -29.57 -21.60 -17.41
N GLU A 168 -29.33 -21.50 -18.70
CA GLU A 168 -30.36 -21.72 -19.75
C GLU A 168 -30.92 -23.15 -19.74
N SER A 169 -30.28 -24.04 -19.02
CA SER A 169 -30.72 -25.45 -18.91
C SER A 169 -31.87 -25.67 -17.91
N VAL A 170 -32.26 -24.69 -17.14
CA VAL A 170 -33.43 -24.77 -16.26
C VAL A 170 -34.72 -24.61 -17.06
N LYS A 171 -35.15 -25.67 -17.73
CA LYS A 171 -36.49 -25.76 -18.27
C LYS A 171 -37.48 -25.45 -17.14
N ARG A 172 -38.23 -24.37 -17.27
CA ARG A 172 -39.42 -24.12 -16.45
C ARG A 172 -40.30 -25.36 -16.52
N ARG A 173 -40.52 -26.03 -15.41
CA ARG A 173 -41.64 -26.96 -15.32
C ARG A 173 -42.91 -26.18 -15.52
N PRO A 174 -43.75 -26.53 -16.50
CA PRO A 174 -45.06 -25.91 -16.58
C PRO A 174 -45.85 -26.30 -15.32
N GLY A 175 -46.43 -25.28 -14.66
CA GLY A 175 -47.38 -25.44 -13.55
C GLY A 175 -48.72 -26.00 -14.01
#